data_5a92668f236069e286e91f5469f23118
#
_entry.id   5a92668f236069e286e91f5469f23118
#
_cell.length_a   1.000
_cell.length_b   1.000
_cell.length_c   1.000
_cell.angle_alpha   90.00
_cell.angle_beta   90.00
_cell.angle_gamma   90.00
#
_symmetry.space_group_name_H-M   'P 1'
#
loop_
_entity.id
_entity.type
_entity.pdbx_description
1 polymer ?
#
loop_
_entity_poly.entity_id
_entity_poly.type
_entity_poly.pdbx_seq_one_letter_code
_entity_poly.pdbx_strand_id
1 'polypeptide(L)'
;MFNNKFYHGTVRKSIVAFGNMFNNIHIDRLNSSGGITQTLRVPLSYSPKAKFLARIAAQPQSFEQSFQTFLPRLGFEMVSLTYDPARRVSLVQQNRALNGTSTTTLNSQYAPTPYNIAMTLYVYTKNQDDGLQIIEQIIPYFNPDYNLTINAIPAMGIKNDLPVILDNISYEDEYEGDFTQRRAIIWTLNFTMKLNFYGPIIRQGIIRSTNVNTFSDPALSNKQSSYTATVDPDTAVPGDTIDIIDTFEDF
;
A
#
# COMPACT_ATOMS: atom_id res chain seq x y z
N MET A 1 -19.55 -12.38 -10.95
CA MET A 1 -18.28 -12.29 -10.19
C MET A 1 -17.90 -10.84 -9.88
N PHE A 2 -18.18 -9.87 -10.72
CA PHE A 2 -17.85 -8.44 -10.51
C PHE A 2 -19.05 -7.57 -10.13
N ASN A 3 -20.05 -8.16 -9.46
CA ASN A 3 -21.32 -7.48 -9.16
C ASN A 3 -21.28 -6.51 -7.96
N ASN A 4 -20.23 -6.56 -7.11
CA ASN A 4 -20.10 -5.69 -5.96
C ASN A 4 -18.98 -4.68 -6.18
N LYS A 5 -19.31 -3.39 -6.23
CA LYS A 5 -18.32 -2.33 -6.25
C LYS A 5 -17.63 -2.23 -4.88
N PHE A 6 -16.32 -2.38 -4.85
CA PHE A 6 -15.50 -2.13 -3.66
C PHE A 6 -14.23 -1.38 -4.06
N TYR A 7 -13.69 -0.62 -3.14
CA TYR A 7 -12.45 0.13 -3.33
C TYR A 7 -11.76 0.36 -1.98
N HIS A 8 -10.64 -0.31 -1.76
CA HIS A 8 -9.85 -0.18 -0.53
C HIS A 8 -8.78 0.92 -0.63
N GLY A 9 -8.54 1.43 -1.82
CA GLY A 9 -7.55 2.47 -2.10
C GLY A 9 -6.10 2.02 -1.89
N THR A 10 -5.82 0.71 -1.98
CA THR A 10 -4.53 0.12 -1.63
C THR A 10 -3.38 0.73 -2.44
N VAL A 11 -3.51 0.79 -3.78
CA VAL A 11 -2.48 1.38 -4.65
C VAL A 11 -2.25 2.85 -4.31
N ARG A 12 -3.33 3.63 -4.12
CA ARG A 12 -3.22 5.04 -3.76
C ARG A 12 -2.49 5.24 -2.44
N LYS A 13 -2.84 4.45 -1.42
CA LYS A 13 -2.17 4.51 -0.10
C LYS A 13 -0.69 4.17 -0.22
N SER A 14 -0.34 3.15 -1.03
CA SER A 14 1.04 2.74 -1.25
C SER A 14 1.86 3.81 -1.98
N ILE A 15 1.31 4.45 -3.01
CA ILE A 15 1.97 5.56 -3.72
C ILE A 15 2.20 6.75 -2.79
N VAL A 16 1.22 7.09 -1.96
CA VAL A 16 1.36 8.18 -0.97
C VAL A 16 2.40 7.83 0.10
N ALA A 17 2.40 6.58 0.59
CA ALA A 17 3.38 6.10 1.57
C ALA A 17 4.80 6.16 1.00
N PHE A 18 4.99 5.72 -0.26
CA PHE A 18 6.26 5.81 -0.97
C PHE A 18 6.74 7.27 -1.11
N GLY A 19 5.87 8.19 -1.54
CA GLY A 19 6.22 9.59 -1.63
C GLY A 19 6.59 10.21 -0.28
N ASN A 20 5.92 9.82 0.80
CA ASN A 20 6.22 10.35 2.13
C ASN A 20 7.61 9.97 2.65
N MET A 21 8.19 8.84 2.19
CA MET A 21 9.56 8.44 2.57
C MET A 21 10.59 9.48 2.16
N PHE A 22 10.42 10.11 0.99
CA PHE A 22 11.39 11.03 0.39
C PHE A 22 11.01 12.51 0.55
N ASN A 23 9.97 12.81 1.32
CA ASN A 23 9.43 14.17 1.42
C ASN A 23 10.26 15.10 2.32
N ASN A 24 11.25 14.61 3.05
CA ASN A 24 12.03 15.37 4.00
C ASN A 24 13.55 15.35 3.72
N ILE A 25 13.93 15.28 2.44
CA ILE A 25 15.33 15.33 2.01
C ILE A 25 15.77 16.80 1.94
N HIS A 26 16.95 17.09 2.50
CA HIS A 26 17.57 18.40 2.52
C HIS A 26 18.97 18.34 1.93
N ILE A 27 19.40 19.43 1.32
CA ILE A 27 20.79 19.63 0.89
C ILE A 27 21.37 20.85 1.55
N ASP A 28 22.67 20.82 1.83
CA ASP A 28 23.41 21.95 2.37
C ASP A 28 24.26 22.60 1.29
N ARG A 29 24.19 23.92 1.25
CA ARG A 29 25.09 24.75 0.44
C ARG A 29 26.27 25.17 1.28
N LEU A 30 27.46 24.81 0.83
CA LEU A 30 28.71 25.15 1.52
C LEU A 30 29.33 26.40 0.93
N ASN A 31 30.02 27.19 1.75
CA ASN A 31 30.88 28.27 1.29
C ASN A 31 32.29 27.74 1.00
N SER A 32 33.17 28.59 0.45
CA SER A 32 34.55 28.24 0.12
C SER A 32 35.39 27.79 1.32
N SER A 33 34.95 28.03 2.54
CA SER A 33 35.63 27.63 3.79
C SER A 33 35.01 26.37 4.42
N GLY A 34 34.03 25.71 3.74
CA GLY A 34 33.37 24.50 4.23
C GLY A 34 32.23 24.72 5.23
N GLY A 35 31.89 25.98 5.53
CA GLY A 35 30.77 26.30 6.39
C GLY A 35 29.41 26.22 5.66
N ILE A 36 28.37 25.74 6.35
CA ILE A 36 27.00 25.70 5.79
C ILE A 36 26.46 27.12 5.66
N THR A 37 26.15 27.53 4.45
CA THR A 37 25.54 28.85 4.15
C THR A 37 24.02 28.78 4.16
N GLN A 38 23.44 27.67 3.64
CA GLN A 38 22.01 27.50 3.50
C GLN A 38 21.65 26.02 3.44
N THR A 39 20.60 25.62 4.15
CA THR A 39 19.97 24.30 4.02
C THR A 39 18.69 24.44 3.21
N LEU A 40 18.56 23.67 2.13
CA LEU A 40 17.42 23.69 1.21
C LEU A 40 16.67 22.36 1.28
N ARG A 41 15.35 22.42 1.47
CA ARG A 41 14.50 21.26 1.32
C ARG A 41 14.26 20.97 -0.16
N VAL A 42 14.46 19.70 -0.57
CA VAL A 42 14.25 19.26 -1.94
C VAL A 42 12.78 18.96 -2.17
N PRO A 43 12.08 19.67 -3.08
CA PRO A 43 10.67 19.43 -3.34
C PRO A 43 10.45 18.10 -4.07
N LEU A 44 9.43 17.34 -3.64
CA LEU A 44 9.03 16.07 -4.23
C LEU A 44 7.69 16.23 -4.96
N SER A 45 7.53 15.57 -6.11
CA SER A 45 6.26 15.52 -6.83
C SER A 45 6.04 14.18 -7.52
N TYR A 46 4.77 13.73 -7.63
CA TYR A 46 4.43 12.63 -8.53
C TYR A 46 4.48 13.14 -9.98
N SER A 47 5.51 12.75 -10.71
CA SER A 47 5.74 13.22 -12.08
C SER A 47 6.60 12.25 -12.88
N PRO A 48 6.12 11.75 -14.03
CA PRO A 48 6.93 10.99 -14.97
C PRO A 48 8.11 11.79 -15.50
N LYS A 49 9.24 11.11 -15.78
CA LYS A 49 10.47 11.71 -16.35
C LYS A 49 10.15 12.53 -17.62
N ALA A 50 9.40 11.95 -18.55
CA ALA A 50 9.03 12.60 -19.81
C ALA A 50 8.29 13.92 -19.61
N LYS A 51 7.40 13.99 -18.62
CA LYS A 51 6.64 15.22 -18.31
C LYS A 51 7.53 16.32 -17.72
N PHE A 52 8.54 15.94 -16.96
CA PHE A 52 9.52 16.87 -16.40
C PHE A 52 10.41 17.43 -17.52
N LEU A 53 10.96 16.58 -18.39
CA LEU A 53 11.78 16.99 -19.54
C LEU A 53 11.00 17.89 -20.48
N ALA A 54 9.75 17.54 -20.81
CA ALA A 54 8.88 18.36 -21.65
C ALA A 54 8.65 19.75 -21.04
N ARG A 55 8.56 19.88 -19.71
CA ARG A 55 8.45 21.19 -19.05
C ARG A 55 9.73 22.01 -19.14
N ILE A 56 10.90 21.39 -19.05
CA ILE A 56 12.18 22.06 -19.24
C ILE A 56 12.29 22.55 -20.69
N ALA A 57 11.97 21.70 -21.67
CA ALA A 57 12.05 22.03 -23.09
C ALA A 57 11.01 23.09 -23.52
N ALA A 58 9.83 23.10 -22.91
CA ALA A 58 8.74 24.02 -23.25
C ALA A 58 8.89 25.42 -22.64
N GLN A 59 9.94 25.74 -21.87
CA GLN A 59 10.18 27.09 -21.37
C GLN A 59 10.86 27.96 -22.42
N PRO A 60 10.10 28.72 -23.24
CA PRO A 60 10.70 29.76 -24.04
C PRO A 60 11.19 30.89 -23.13
N GLN A 61 12.23 31.58 -23.57
CA GLN A 61 12.87 32.73 -22.86
C GLN A 61 11.95 33.95 -22.78
N SER A 62 10.68 33.83 -22.48
CA SER A 62 9.80 34.98 -22.30
C SER A 62 9.82 35.44 -20.85
N PHE A 63 10.24 36.68 -20.70
CA PHE A 63 10.67 37.38 -19.48
C PHE A 63 9.58 37.63 -18.42
N GLU A 64 8.32 37.25 -18.59
CA GLU A 64 7.24 37.78 -17.74
C GLU A 64 6.49 36.77 -16.84
N GLN A 65 6.62 35.46 -17.00
CA GLN A 65 6.04 34.49 -16.05
C GLN A 65 6.87 33.21 -16.00
N SER A 66 8.08 33.27 -15.47
CA SER A 66 8.89 32.09 -15.22
C SER A 66 8.37 31.35 -13.98
N PHE A 67 7.58 30.32 -14.16
CA PHE A 67 7.59 29.22 -13.21
C PHE A 67 8.99 28.59 -13.25
N GLN A 68 9.92 29.19 -12.53
CA GLN A 68 11.29 28.69 -12.41
C GLN A 68 11.18 27.26 -11.86
N THR A 69 11.49 26.28 -12.69
CA THR A 69 11.71 24.92 -12.21
C THR A 69 12.99 24.93 -11.43
N PHE A 70 12.86 25.10 -10.09
CA PHE A 70 14.01 25.09 -9.19
C PHE A 70 14.60 23.67 -9.15
N LEU A 71 15.87 23.55 -9.42
CA LEU A 71 16.70 22.38 -9.12
C LEU A 71 17.49 22.63 -7.83
N PRO A 72 17.68 21.64 -6.97
CA PRO A 72 17.34 20.22 -7.09
C PRO A 72 15.85 19.94 -6.86
N ARG A 73 15.37 18.82 -7.45
CA ARG A 73 13.99 18.38 -7.34
C ARG A 73 13.89 16.86 -7.40
N LEU A 74 12.91 16.28 -6.71
CA LEU A 74 12.56 14.88 -6.79
C LEU A 74 11.26 14.67 -7.57
N GLY A 75 11.24 13.66 -8.42
CA GLY A 75 10.04 13.17 -9.09
C GLY A 75 9.90 11.68 -8.87
N PHE A 76 8.69 11.15 -8.77
CA PHE A 76 8.49 9.71 -8.73
C PHE A 76 7.26 9.30 -9.51
N GLU A 77 7.27 8.05 -9.98
CA GLU A 77 6.16 7.46 -10.72
C GLU A 77 6.02 5.96 -10.45
N MET A 78 4.82 5.46 -10.68
CA MET A 78 4.56 4.03 -10.74
C MET A 78 4.77 3.57 -12.18
N VAL A 79 5.63 2.57 -12.37
CA VAL A 79 6.00 2.05 -13.70
C VAL A 79 5.16 0.85 -14.08
N SER A 80 5.04 -0.14 -13.19
CA SER A 80 4.32 -1.38 -13.49
C SER A 80 3.73 -2.03 -12.24
N LEU A 81 2.80 -2.97 -12.48
CA LEU A 81 2.18 -3.81 -11.48
C LEU A 81 2.26 -5.25 -11.96
N THR A 82 2.97 -6.12 -11.24
CA THR A 82 3.24 -7.49 -11.64
C THR A 82 2.78 -8.47 -10.56
N TYR A 83 2.08 -9.54 -10.95
CA TYR A 83 1.70 -10.62 -10.02
C TYR A 83 2.93 -11.35 -9.49
N ASP A 84 2.92 -11.67 -8.19
CA ASP A 84 4.01 -12.40 -7.53
C ASP A 84 3.55 -13.82 -7.15
N PRO A 85 3.86 -14.84 -7.97
CA PRO A 85 3.43 -16.21 -7.70
C PRO A 85 4.12 -16.85 -6.49
N ALA A 86 5.32 -16.36 -6.12
CA ALA A 86 6.07 -16.92 -4.99
C ALA A 86 5.40 -16.66 -3.63
N ARG A 87 4.65 -15.55 -3.51
CA ARG A 87 3.92 -15.18 -2.29
C ARG A 87 2.45 -15.62 -2.31
N ARG A 88 2.07 -16.47 -3.24
CA ARG A 88 0.68 -16.96 -3.35
C ARG A 88 0.27 -17.73 -2.09
N VAL A 89 -0.86 -17.35 -1.52
CA VAL A 89 -1.51 -18.03 -0.39
C VAL A 89 -2.67 -18.89 -0.91
N SER A 90 -3.09 -19.89 -0.11
CA SER A 90 -4.23 -20.73 -0.45
C SER A 90 -5.51 -19.92 -0.68
N LEU A 91 -6.23 -20.23 -1.75
CA LEU A 91 -7.48 -19.54 -2.12
C LEU A 91 -8.62 -19.78 -1.11
N VAL A 92 -8.53 -20.83 -0.30
CA VAL A 92 -9.56 -21.19 0.69
C VAL A 92 -9.37 -20.43 2.00
N GLN A 93 -8.19 -19.88 2.23
CA GLN A 93 -7.91 -19.13 3.46
C GLN A 93 -8.75 -17.86 3.53
N GLN A 94 -9.38 -17.64 4.68
CA GLN A 94 -10.17 -16.44 4.97
C GLN A 94 -9.67 -15.75 6.22
N ASN A 95 -9.62 -14.43 6.15
CA ASN A 95 -9.47 -13.57 7.31
C ASN A 95 -10.85 -13.23 7.84
N ARG A 96 -11.05 -13.34 9.15
CA ARG A 96 -12.32 -13.04 9.81
C ARG A 96 -12.11 -12.02 10.92
N ALA A 97 -13.01 -11.06 11.02
CA ALA A 97 -13.00 -10.05 12.08
C ALA A 97 -14.44 -9.67 12.44
N LEU A 98 -14.67 -9.27 13.69
CA LEU A 98 -15.96 -8.74 14.09
C LEU A 98 -16.31 -7.47 13.30
N ASN A 99 -17.58 -7.28 13.02
CA ASN A 99 -18.07 -6.08 12.37
C ASN A 99 -18.26 -4.96 13.42
N GLY A 100 -17.19 -4.24 13.74
CA GLY A 100 -17.18 -3.22 14.77
C GLY A 100 -17.46 -3.82 16.16
N THR A 101 -18.49 -3.31 16.84
CA THR A 101 -18.96 -3.81 18.15
C THR A 101 -20.09 -4.85 18.03
N SER A 102 -20.42 -5.28 16.83
CA SER A 102 -21.50 -6.26 16.62
C SER A 102 -21.10 -7.63 17.15
N THR A 103 -21.95 -8.21 17.98
CA THR A 103 -21.82 -9.57 18.47
C THR A 103 -22.48 -10.61 17.55
N THR A 104 -23.27 -10.18 16.56
CA THR A 104 -24.07 -11.06 15.70
C THR A 104 -23.55 -11.19 14.28
N THR A 105 -22.65 -10.28 13.84
CA THR A 105 -22.15 -10.25 12.47
C THR A 105 -20.63 -10.30 12.41
N LEU A 106 -20.13 -11.11 11.50
CA LEU A 106 -18.73 -11.33 11.22
C LEU A 106 -18.39 -10.82 9.82
N ASN A 107 -17.33 -10.05 9.70
CA ASN A 107 -16.72 -9.72 8.43
C ASN A 107 -15.76 -10.83 8.03
N SER A 108 -15.91 -11.38 6.84
CA SER A 108 -14.99 -12.35 6.27
C SER A 108 -14.42 -11.84 4.95
N GLN A 109 -13.18 -12.20 4.65
CA GLN A 109 -12.49 -11.81 3.44
C GLN A 109 -11.51 -12.92 3.05
N TYR A 110 -11.48 -13.26 1.78
CA TYR A 110 -10.51 -14.23 1.27
C TYR A 110 -9.08 -13.69 1.34
N ALA A 111 -8.13 -14.62 1.36
CA ALA A 111 -6.71 -14.31 1.36
C ALA A 111 -6.35 -13.32 0.24
N PRO A 112 -5.38 -12.43 0.48
CA PRO A 112 -4.99 -11.42 -0.49
C PRO A 112 -4.24 -12.03 -1.68
N THR A 113 -4.30 -11.32 -2.80
CA THR A 113 -3.50 -11.62 -3.99
C THR A 113 -2.23 -10.77 -3.97
N PRO A 114 -1.04 -11.41 -3.99
CA PRO A 114 0.23 -10.70 -3.93
C PRO A 114 0.62 -10.10 -5.28
N TYR A 115 1.07 -8.85 -5.26
CA TYR A 115 1.59 -8.12 -6.41
C TYR A 115 2.84 -7.34 -6.03
N ASN A 116 3.70 -7.10 -7.00
CA ASN A 116 4.85 -6.22 -6.90
C ASN A 116 4.55 -4.95 -7.71
N ILE A 117 4.78 -3.78 -7.11
CA ILE A 117 4.72 -2.50 -7.80
C ILE A 117 6.14 -2.04 -8.05
N ALA A 118 6.49 -1.78 -9.32
CA ALA A 118 7.71 -1.09 -9.66
C ALA A 118 7.48 0.43 -9.55
N MET A 119 8.31 1.07 -8.75
CA MET A 119 8.33 2.51 -8.53
C MET A 119 9.68 3.06 -8.96
N THR A 120 9.69 4.22 -9.57
CA THR A 120 10.93 4.91 -9.91
C THR A 120 10.96 6.29 -9.27
N LEU A 121 12.08 6.60 -8.63
CA LEU A 121 12.39 7.92 -8.09
C LEU A 121 13.45 8.58 -8.96
N TYR A 122 13.18 9.77 -9.42
CA TYR A 122 14.10 10.60 -10.18
C TYR A 122 14.61 11.74 -9.32
N VAL A 123 15.92 11.92 -9.31
CA VAL A 123 16.57 13.05 -8.65
C VAL A 123 17.16 13.95 -9.73
N TYR A 124 16.59 15.14 -9.87
CA TYR A 124 17.01 16.13 -10.84
C TYR A 124 17.88 17.19 -10.16
N THR A 125 19.11 17.32 -10.59
CA THR A 125 20.05 18.30 -10.04
C THR A 125 20.77 19.07 -11.13
N LYS A 126 21.27 20.26 -10.77
CA LYS A 126 22.14 21.06 -11.65
C LYS A 126 23.61 20.72 -11.42
N ASN A 127 23.96 20.45 -10.15
CA ASN A 127 25.32 20.16 -9.72
C ASN A 127 25.41 18.70 -9.28
N GLN A 128 26.55 18.09 -9.51
CA GLN A 128 26.79 16.70 -9.09
C GLN A 128 26.79 16.55 -7.57
N ASP A 129 27.34 17.51 -6.84
CA ASP A 129 27.40 17.51 -5.38
C ASP A 129 26.01 17.44 -4.73
N ASP A 130 25.04 18.21 -5.25
CA ASP A 130 23.65 18.13 -4.80
C ASP A 130 23.05 16.73 -4.97
N GLY A 131 23.37 16.08 -6.10
CA GLY A 131 22.92 14.71 -6.38
C GLY A 131 23.51 13.71 -5.40
N LEU A 132 24.80 13.79 -5.14
CA LEU A 132 25.50 12.92 -4.20
C LEU A 132 24.96 13.07 -2.77
N GLN A 133 24.75 14.31 -2.30
CA GLN A 133 24.15 14.56 -0.99
C GLN A 133 22.77 13.92 -0.84
N ILE A 134 21.93 13.96 -1.88
CA ILE A 134 20.61 13.33 -1.87
C ILE A 134 20.72 11.80 -1.86
N ILE A 135 21.57 11.23 -2.71
CA ILE A 135 21.73 9.78 -2.85
C ILE A 135 22.31 9.17 -1.57
N GLU A 136 23.29 9.80 -0.95
CA GLU A 136 23.88 9.36 0.31
C GLU A 136 22.89 9.41 1.48
N GLN A 137 21.87 10.25 1.44
CA GLN A 137 20.78 10.25 2.41
C GLN A 137 19.77 9.12 2.20
N ILE A 138 19.66 8.56 0.98
CA ILE A 138 18.69 7.53 0.64
C ILE A 138 19.26 6.12 0.86
N ILE A 139 20.43 5.82 0.30
CA ILE A 139 21.00 4.46 0.23
C ILE A 139 21.06 3.74 1.58
N PRO A 140 21.51 4.35 2.69
CA PRO A 140 21.71 3.64 3.96
C PRO A 140 20.43 3.06 4.56
N TYR A 141 19.26 3.56 4.18
CA TYR A 141 17.97 3.06 4.68
C TYR A 141 17.52 1.75 4.02
N PHE A 142 18.14 1.37 2.89
CA PHE A 142 17.80 0.18 2.12
C PHE A 142 18.85 -0.91 2.28
N ASN A 143 18.71 -1.76 3.33
CA ASN A 143 19.62 -2.86 3.61
C ASN A 143 18.86 -4.13 4.05
N PRO A 144 18.38 -4.98 3.18
CA PRO A 144 18.12 -4.78 1.74
C PRO A 144 16.81 -4.03 1.45
N ASP A 145 15.91 -3.93 2.43
CA ASP A 145 14.58 -3.36 2.28
C ASP A 145 14.23 -2.38 3.40
N TYR A 146 13.33 -1.47 3.09
CA TYR A 146 12.70 -0.57 4.04
C TYR A 146 11.21 -0.92 4.18
N ASN A 147 10.77 -1.20 5.41
CA ASN A 147 9.39 -1.61 5.66
C ASN A 147 8.48 -0.43 6.00
N LEU A 148 7.41 -0.26 5.19
CA LEU A 148 6.35 0.69 5.42
C LEU A 148 5.10 -0.03 5.92
N THR A 149 4.49 0.42 7.00
CA THR A 149 3.21 -0.12 7.46
C THR A 149 2.07 0.78 7.01
N ILE A 150 1.11 0.22 6.26
CA ILE A 150 -0.13 0.91 5.89
C ILE A 150 -1.34 0.23 6.51
N ASN A 151 -2.37 1.04 6.84
CA ASN A 151 -3.66 0.51 7.23
C ASN A 151 -4.44 0.12 5.96
N ALA A 152 -4.32 -1.16 5.57
CA ALA A 152 -4.88 -1.65 4.31
C ALA A 152 -6.41 -1.65 4.36
N ILE A 153 -7.00 -2.32 5.37
CA ILE A 153 -8.45 -2.46 5.53
C ILE A 153 -8.84 -2.13 6.98
N PRO A 154 -9.20 -0.87 7.26
CA PRO A 154 -9.57 -0.45 8.62
C PRO A 154 -10.75 -1.25 9.21
N ALA A 155 -11.73 -1.60 8.37
CA ALA A 155 -12.92 -2.37 8.79
C ALA A 155 -12.61 -3.80 9.27
N MET A 156 -11.43 -4.33 8.92
CA MET A 156 -10.96 -5.65 9.34
C MET A 156 -9.79 -5.56 10.32
N GLY A 157 -9.33 -4.35 10.66
CA GLY A 157 -8.11 -4.14 11.44
C GLY A 157 -6.84 -4.60 10.76
N ILE A 158 -6.87 -4.85 9.43
CA ILE A 158 -5.73 -5.39 8.69
C ILE A 158 -4.74 -4.27 8.38
N LYS A 159 -3.55 -4.38 8.97
CA LYS A 159 -2.37 -3.60 8.64
C LYS A 159 -1.50 -4.43 7.68
N ASN A 160 -0.93 -3.77 6.70
CA ASN A 160 -0.05 -4.40 5.72
C ASN A 160 1.33 -3.78 5.82
N ASP A 161 2.34 -4.59 5.98
CA ASP A 161 3.72 -4.18 5.86
C ASP A 161 4.12 -4.29 4.40
N LEU A 162 4.65 -3.20 3.88
CA LEU A 162 5.08 -3.05 2.50
C LEU A 162 6.60 -2.97 2.47
N PRO A 163 7.30 -4.08 2.24
CA PRO A 163 8.73 -4.03 1.97
C PRO A 163 9.00 -3.28 0.67
N VAL A 164 9.83 -2.25 0.74
CA VAL A 164 10.33 -1.48 -0.40
C VAL A 164 11.78 -1.82 -0.59
N ILE A 165 12.12 -2.41 -1.71
CA ILE A 165 13.47 -2.87 -2.06
C ILE A 165 14.04 -1.90 -3.08
N LEU A 166 15.26 -1.43 -2.87
CA LEU A 166 16.00 -0.67 -3.86
C LEU A 166 16.73 -1.65 -4.78
N ASP A 167 16.29 -1.73 -6.05
CA ASP A 167 16.81 -2.71 -7.00
C ASP A 167 18.09 -2.21 -7.68
N ASN A 168 18.06 -0.95 -8.16
CA ASN A 168 19.17 -0.42 -8.91
C ASN A 168 19.17 1.12 -8.89
N ILE A 169 20.36 1.71 -9.08
CA ILE A 169 20.56 3.15 -9.25
C ILE A 169 21.31 3.36 -10.55
N SER A 170 20.79 4.22 -11.42
CA SER A 170 21.47 4.65 -12.64
C SER A 170 21.67 6.16 -12.64
N TYR A 171 22.73 6.59 -13.32
CA TYR A 171 23.13 7.98 -13.44
C TYR A 171 23.17 8.35 -14.93
N GLU A 172 22.51 9.43 -15.29
CA GLU A 172 22.50 9.98 -16.62
C GLU A 172 22.87 11.47 -16.56
N ASP A 173 23.87 11.86 -17.35
CA ASP A 173 24.23 13.25 -17.55
C ASP A 173 23.71 13.67 -18.92
N GLU A 174 22.49 14.23 -18.96
CA GLU A 174 21.88 14.69 -20.20
C GLU A 174 22.47 16.02 -20.63
N TYR A 175 23.17 15.97 -21.76
CA TYR A 175 23.71 17.11 -22.47
C TYR A 175 22.83 17.36 -23.69
N GLU A 176 21.87 18.28 -23.59
CA GLU A 176 21.03 18.65 -24.73
C GLU A 176 21.51 19.98 -25.32
N GLY A 177 22.16 19.93 -26.50
CA GLY A 177 22.46 21.08 -27.33
C GLY A 177 23.71 21.89 -26.98
N ASP A 178 23.76 23.12 -27.44
CA ASP A 178 24.89 24.05 -27.38
C ASP A 178 25.33 24.37 -25.94
N PHE A 179 26.59 24.69 -25.67
CA PHE A 179 27.21 24.95 -24.35
C PHE A 179 26.47 26.01 -23.49
N THR A 180 25.47 26.66 -24.03
CA THR A 180 24.63 27.66 -23.36
C THR A 180 23.36 27.08 -22.73
N GLN A 181 23.02 25.81 -22.98
CA GLN A 181 21.79 25.20 -22.48
C GLN A 181 21.98 24.52 -21.12
N ARG A 182 20.91 24.50 -20.33
CA ARG A 182 20.93 24.06 -18.93
C ARG A 182 21.21 22.55 -18.84
N ARG A 183 22.33 22.19 -18.24
CA ARG A 183 22.68 20.83 -17.86
C ARG A 183 21.75 20.36 -16.73
N ALA A 184 21.10 19.22 -16.91
CA ALA A 184 20.39 18.52 -15.86
C ALA A 184 21.04 17.15 -15.64
N ILE A 185 21.44 16.87 -14.41
CA ILE A 185 21.95 15.58 -13.99
C ILE A 185 20.75 14.83 -13.41
N ILE A 186 20.53 13.60 -13.90
CA ILE A 186 19.39 12.77 -13.52
C ILE A 186 19.90 11.47 -12.90
N TRP A 187 19.56 11.27 -11.63
CA TRP A 187 19.69 9.98 -10.98
C TRP A 187 18.36 9.25 -11.00
N THR A 188 18.36 8.01 -11.40
CA THR A 188 17.17 7.16 -11.48
C THR A 188 17.32 6.00 -10.52
N LEU A 189 16.47 5.95 -9.51
CA LEU A 189 16.43 4.88 -8.50
C LEU A 189 15.20 4.04 -8.75
N ASN A 190 15.39 2.74 -8.99
CA ASN A 190 14.31 1.80 -9.22
C ASN A 190 14.04 1.00 -7.95
N PHE A 191 12.76 0.90 -7.59
CA PHE A 191 12.30 0.20 -6.40
C PHE A 191 11.23 -0.81 -6.74
N THR A 192 11.26 -1.94 -6.04
CA THR A 192 10.18 -2.92 -6.01
C THR A 192 9.50 -2.88 -4.65
N MET A 193 8.20 -2.58 -4.64
CA MET A 193 7.37 -2.58 -3.45
C MET A 193 6.41 -3.77 -3.48
N LYS A 194 6.44 -4.60 -2.42
CA LYS A 194 5.58 -5.79 -2.30
C LYS A 194 4.24 -5.43 -1.71
N LEU A 195 3.16 -5.74 -2.42
CA LEU A 195 1.80 -5.34 -2.09
C LEU A 195 0.86 -6.53 -2.04
N ASN A 196 -0.20 -6.41 -1.23
CA ASN A 196 -1.28 -7.40 -1.16
C ASN A 196 -2.61 -6.74 -1.52
N PHE A 197 -3.30 -7.31 -2.51
CA PHE A 197 -4.64 -6.88 -2.89
C PHE A 197 -5.69 -7.75 -2.23
N TYR A 198 -6.64 -7.11 -1.59
CA TYR A 198 -7.73 -7.74 -0.88
C TYR A 198 -9.04 -7.63 -1.68
N GLY A 199 -9.82 -8.71 -1.67
CA GLY A 199 -11.15 -8.76 -2.27
C GLY A 199 -12.19 -7.97 -1.46
N PRO A 200 -13.48 -8.09 -1.83
CA PRO A 200 -14.58 -7.48 -1.08
C PRO A 200 -14.74 -8.12 0.30
N ILE A 201 -15.23 -7.35 1.25
CA ILE A 201 -15.62 -7.84 2.58
C ILE A 201 -17.02 -8.45 2.47
N ILE A 202 -17.17 -9.68 2.94
CA ILE A 202 -18.43 -10.41 3.01
C ILE A 202 -18.89 -10.37 4.46
N ARG A 203 -20.14 -9.94 4.69
CA ARG A 203 -20.75 -9.98 6.00
C ARG A 203 -21.54 -11.27 6.16
N GLN A 204 -21.32 -11.94 7.27
CA GLN A 204 -21.97 -13.21 7.59
C GLN A 204 -22.56 -13.12 9.00
N GLY A 205 -23.71 -13.77 9.22
CA GLY A 205 -24.24 -13.97 10.57
C GLY A 205 -23.41 -15.05 11.30
N ILE A 206 -23.36 -14.93 12.60
CA ILE A 206 -22.78 -15.96 13.48
C ILE A 206 -23.89 -16.94 13.85
N ILE A 207 -23.65 -18.25 13.64
CA ILE A 207 -24.57 -19.31 14.08
C ILE A 207 -24.36 -19.49 15.58
N ARG A 208 -25.44 -19.31 16.35
CA ARG A 208 -25.43 -19.41 17.82
C ARG A 208 -26.27 -20.55 18.35
N SER A 209 -27.25 -20.96 17.55
CA SER A 209 -28.10 -22.09 17.88
C SER A 209 -28.32 -22.97 16.65
N THR A 210 -28.39 -24.26 16.88
CA THR A 210 -28.74 -25.25 15.87
C THR A 210 -29.90 -26.09 16.43
N ASN A 211 -30.93 -26.22 15.63
CA ASN A 211 -32.05 -27.06 15.99
C ASN A 211 -32.24 -28.16 14.91
N VAL A 212 -32.21 -29.40 15.31
CA VAL A 212 -32.41 -30.57 14.44
C VAL A 212 -33.64 -31.33 14.89
N ASN A 213 -34.65 -31.39 14.04
CA ASN A 213 -35.89 -32.13 14.29
C ASN A 213 -35.94 -33.37 13.43
N THR A 214 -36.30 -34.53 14.00
CA THR A 214 -36.55 -35.76 13.28
C THR A 214 -38.06 -35.99 13.17
N PHE A 215 -38.50 -36.48 12.01
CA PHE A 215 -39.90 -36.72 11.72
C PHE A 215 -40.06 -38.16 11.20
N SER A 216 -41.19 -38.81 11.57
CA SER A 216 -41.53 -40.14 11.10
C SER A 216 -42.19 -40.18 9.73
N ASP A 217 -42.65 -39.02 9.25
CA ASP A 217 -43.40 -38.92 8.00
C ASP A 217 -42.79 -37.87 7.03
N PRO A 218 -42.90 -38.09 5.70
CA PRO A 218 -42.41 -37.13 4.72
C PRO A 218 -43.14 -35.77 4.72
N ALA A 219 -44.33 -35.71 5.30
CA ALA A 219 -45.12 -34.48 5.39
C ALA A 219 -44.69 -33.59 6.55
N LEU A 220 -43.70 -34.00 7.35
CA LEU A 220 -43.17 -33.30 8.52
C LEU A 220 -44.25 -32.95 9.57
N SER A 221 -45.30 -33.79 9.69
CA SER A 221 -46.40 -33.58 10.61
C SER A 221 -46.16 -34.27 11.96
N ASN A 222 -45.44 -35.40 11.99
CA ASN A 222 -45.14 -36.15 13.19
C ASN A 222 -43.68 -36.01 13.60
N LYS A 223 -43.38 -35.03 14.45
CA LYS A 223 -42.07 -34.82 15.04
C LYS A 223 -41.81 -35.91 16.07
N GLN A 224 -40.69 -36.61 15.96
CA GLN A 224 -40.30 -37.68 16.88
C GLN A 224 -39.28 -37.22 17.93
N SER A 225 -38.30 -36.44 17.51
CA SER A 225 -37.34 -35.92 18.45
C SER A 225 -36.80 -34.56 18.02
N SER A 226 -36.33 -33.79 18.96
CA SER A 226 -35.69 -32.48 18.76
C SER A 226 -34.38 -32.45 19.50
N TYR A 227 -33.34 -32.08 18.79
CA TYR A 227 -32.04 -31.74 19.39
C TYR A 227 -31.75 -30.29 19.15
N THR A 228 -31.51 -29.53 20.24
CA THR A 228 -31.16 -28.12 20.19
C THR A 228 -29.82 -27.94 20.89
N ALA A 229 -28.86 -27.35 20.16
CA ALA A 229 -27.57 -26.92 20.72
C ALA A 229 -27.49 -25.39 20.69
N THR A 230 -27.19 -24.77 21.80
CA THR A 230 -27.01 -23.31 21.95
C THR A 230 -25.67 -22.99 22.59
N VAL A 231 -25.10 -21.86 22.20
CA VAL A 231 -23.84 -21.33 22.77
C VAL A 231 -24.15 -20.49 23.99
N ASP A 232 -23.43 -20.71 25.09
CA ASP A 232 -23.52 -19.92 26.31
C ASP A 232 -22.14 -19.26 26.61
N PRO A 233 -22.07 -17.93 26.86
CA PRO A 233 -23.17 -16.97 26.76
C PRO A 233 -23.64 -16.70 25.32
N ASP A 234 -24.90 -16.37 25.15
CA ASP A 234 -25.49 -16.06 23.83
C ASP A 234 -24.89 -14.84 23.15
N THR A 235 -24.15 -14.04 23.90
CA THR A 235 -23.40 -12.87 23.42
C THR A 235 -21.94 -13.19 23.02
N ALA A 236 -21.49 -14.43 23.17
CA ALA A 236 -20.11 -14.84 22.88
C ALA A 236 -19.69 -14.46 21.46
N VAL A 237 -18.42 -14.08 21.31
CA VAL A 237 -17.79 -13.73 20.04
C VAL A 237 -16.64 -14.69 19.73
N PRO A 238 -16.20 -14.81 18.46
CA PRO A 238 -15.09 -15.68 18.11
C PRO A 238 -13.84 -15.37 18.94
N GLY A 239 -13.35 -16.38 19.67
CA GLY A 239 -12.23 -16.27 20.59
C GLY A 239 -12.59 -16.27 22.08
N ASP A 240 -13.88 -16.11 22.42
CA ASP A 240 -14.35 -16.25 23.79
C ASP A 240 -14.38 -17.71 24.21
N THR A 241 -14.27 -17.95 25.52
CA THR A 241 -14.56 -19.25 26.10
C THR A 241 -16.07 -19.45 26.10
N ILE A 242 -16.52 -20.56 25.53
CA ILE A 242 -17.94 -20.87 25.38
C ILE A 242 -18.24 -22.25 25.98
N ASP A 243 -19.45 -22.39 26.51
CA ASP A 243 -20.07 -23.68 26.78
C ASP A 243 -21.17 -23.96 25.74
N ILE A 244 -21.39 -25.23 25.44
CA ILE A 244 -22.47 -25.66 24.54
C ILE A 244 -23.54 -26.32 25.43
N ILE A 245 -24.70 -25.70 25.47
CA ILE A 245 -25.86 -26.27 26.14
C ILE A 245 -26.66 -27.04 25.08
N ASP A 246 -26.79 -28.32 25.28
CA ASP A 246 -27.56 -29.23 24.42
C ASP A 246 -28.80 -29.75 25.14
N THR A 247 -29.90 -29.79 24.43
CA THR A 247 -31.17 -30.25 24.93
C THR A 247 -31.73 -31.26 23.93
N PHE A 248 -32.11 -32.43 24.41
CA PHE A 248 -32.75 -33.46 23.62
C PHE A 248 -34.17 -33.70 24.16
N GLU A 249 -35.15 -33.70 23.26
CA GLU A 249 -36.56 -33.98 23.56
C GLU A 249 -37.08 -35.06 22.64
N ASP A 250 -37.71 -36.08 23.21
CA ASP A 250 -38.50 -37.12 22.51
C ASP A 250 -39.98 -36.78 22.59
N PHE A 251 -40.75 -36.99 21.51
CA PHE A 251 -42.18 -36.71 21.40
C PHE A 251 -42.99 -37.96 21.08
#